data_399c41c07a2bc8bf1bdd14cb86482f12
#
_entry.id   399c41c07a2bc8bf1bdd14cb86482f12
#
_cell.length_a   1.000
_cell.length_b   1.000
_cell.length_c   1.000
_cell.angle_alpha   90.00
_cell.angle_beta   90.00
_cell.angle_gamma   90.00
#
_symmetry.space_group_name_H-M   'P 1'
#
loop_
_entity.id
_entity.type
_entity.pdbx_description
1 polymer ?
#
loop_
_entity_poly.entity_id
_entity_poly.type
_entity_poly.pdbx_seq_one_letter_code
_entity_poly.pdbx_strand_id
1 'polypeptide(L)'
;MGSRLLILAAMGLTLAGCRPATPQERPSEDSPPAYVPFAVRKAAHQTQLRLDAPSTGRYEEGFVPQGATEVRYPSGEHEMLAWLWLPDAAKDGPVPGLVYFHGAFALAPKDAAAVQPFVDAGLAVLTPALRGENGNPGRLELLYGEVDDAVAAVQWLAARPEVDGEHLYAIGHSIGGGVAAMLALHAEAPLRLTGSVGGIYVPQTFVRWSRSESNADLVRFDPSDPDEGSLRTLGPNVRDLVHPHHAYVGEQDRWFHPNVQALAEQAEHWKRPAWVHMVPGDHMSCLLPALAAFLERVQADLAP
;
A
#
# COMPACT_ATOMS: atom_id res chain seq x y z
N MET A 1 -64.95 58.54 -49.24
CA MET A 1 -63.76 58.51 -50.08
C MET A 1 -62.52 58.32 -49.12
N GLY A 2 -62.11 57.15 -49.00
CA GLY A 2 -60.95 56.82 -48.06
C GLY A 2 -60.17 55.69 -48.62
N SER A 3 -58.97 56.00 -49.15
CA SER A 3 -58.03 55.03 -49.69
C SER A 3 -57.37 54.26 -48.53
N ARG A 4 -57.45 52.95 -48.58
CA ARG A 4 -56.68 52.05 -47.67
C ARG A 4 -55.34 51.71 -48.31
N LEU A 5 -54.30 51.99 -47.60
CA LEU A 5 -52.92 51.66 -47.96
C LEU A 5 -52.61 50.26 -47.41
N LEU A 6 -52.28 49.31 -48.29
CA LEU A 6 -51.80 47.97 -47.94
C LEU A 6 -50.31 48.03 -47.73
N ILE A 7 -49.83 47.60 -46.53
CA ILE A 7 -48.41 47.41 -46.23
C ILE A 7 -48.16 45.92 -46.41
N LEU A 8 -47.34 45.52 -47.39
CA LEU A 8 -46.80 44.18 -47.54
C LEU A 8 -45.58 44.04 -46.57
N ALA A 9 -45.69 43.16 -45.63
CA ALA A 9 -44.54 42.73 -44.79
C ALA A 9 -43.84 41.56 -45.51
N ALA A 10 -42.59 41.77 -45.90
CA ALA A 10 -41.70 40.72 -46.43
C ALA A 10 -41.09 39.97 -45.26
N MET A 11 -41.44 38.71 -45.06
CA MET A 11 -40.78 37.76 -44.14
C MET A 11 -39.52 37.21 -44.79
N GLY A 12 -38.36 37.66 -44.29
CA GLY A 12 -37.07 37.12 -44.66
C GLY A 12 -36.86 35.77 -43.91
N LEU A 13 -36.82 34.68 -44.64
CA LEU A 13 -36.41 33.37 -44.14
C LEU A 13 -34.87 33.32 -44.04
N THR A 14 -34.32 33.38 -42.85
CA THR A 14 -32.89 33.09 -42.62
C THR A 14 -32.71 31.58 -42.56
N LEU A 15 -32.12 30.98 -43.57
CA LEU A 15 -31.64 29.59 -43.58
C LEU A 15 -30.47 29.48 -42.60
N ALA A 16 -30.69 28.90 -41.41
CA ALA A 16 -29.63 28.46 -40.50
C ALA A 16 -28.88 27.30 -41.16
N GLY A 17 -27.68 27.56 -41.64
CA GLY A 17 -26.82 26.53 -42.19
C GLY A 17 -26.40 25.53 -41.08
N CYS A 18 -26.83 24.28 -41.19
CA CYS A 18 -26.30 23.17 -40.44
C CYS A 18 -24.82 23.02 -40.78
N ARG A 19 -23.94 23.35 -39.82
CA ARG A 19 -22.53 22.92 -39.87
C ARG A 19 -22.51 21.40 -39.76
N PRO A 20 -21.81 20.68 -40.66
CA PRO A 20 -21.63 19.24 -40.49
C PRO A 20 -20.84 19.04 -39.22
N ALA A 21 -21.30 18.15 -38.33
CA ALA A 21 -20.53 17.69 -37.15
C ALA A 21 -19.24 17.05 -37.67
N THR A 22 -18.10 17.50 -37.14
CA THR A 22 -16.81 16.86 -37.36
C THR A 22 -16.93 15.39 -36.96
N PRO A 23 -16.49 14.43 -37.78
CA PRO A 23 -16.51 13.03 -37.40
C PRO A 23 -15.64 12.89 -36.13
N GLN A 24 -16.22 12.44 -35.02
CA GLN A 24 -15.45 11.92 -33.89
C GLN A 24 -14.70 10.71 -34.41
N GLU A 25 -13.40 10.82 -34.54
CA GLU A 25 -12.52 9.68 -34.80
C GLU A 25 -12.80 8.62 -33.74
N ARG A 26 -13.34 7.48 -34.17
CA ARG A 26 -13.39 6.29 -33.30
C ARG A 26 -11.94 5.91 -33.02
N PRO A 27 -11.56 5.63 -31.73
CA PRO A 27 -10.25 5.09 -31.44
C PRO A 27 -10.02 3.85 -32.32
N SER A 28 -8.84 3.75 -32.93
CA SER A 28 -8.48 2.55 -33.70
C SER A 28 -8.51 1.35 -32.75
N GLU A 29 -9.02 0.20 -33.21
CA GLU A 29 -9.07 -1.07 -32.46
C GLU A 29 -7.67 -1.55 -32.03
N ASP A 30 -6.60 -1.01 -32.60
CA ASP A 30 -5.19 -1.29 -32.30
C ASP A 30 -4.56 -0.34 -31.25
N SER A 31 -5.32 0.64 -30.71
CA SER A 31 -4.76 1.50 -29.68
C SER A 31 -4.75 0.73 -28.34
N PRO A 32 -3.60 0.72 -27.63
CA PRO A 32 -3.56 0.09 -26.31
C PRO A 32 -4.64 0.73 -25.42
N PRO A 33 -5.30 -0.04 -24.55
CA PRO A 33 -6.32 0.48 -23.66
C PRO A 33 -5.76 1.67 -22.86
N ALA A 34 -6.59 2.69 -22.68
CA ALA A 34 -6.22 3.84 -21.90
C ALA A 34 -5.83 3.41 -20.47
N TYR A 35 -4.74 3.96 -19.97
CA TYR A 35 -4.28 3.66 -18.60
C TYR A 35 -5.34 4.07 -17.58
N VAL A 36 -5.68 3.16 -16.68
CA VAL A 36 -6.60 3.40 -15.56
C VAL A 36 -5.78 3.41 -14.26
N PRO A 37 -5.79 4.51 -13.48
CA PRO A 37 -5.05 4.61 -12.22
C PRO A 37 -5.41 3.51 -11.22
N PHE A 38 -4.45 3.12 -10.38
CA PHE A 38 -4.63 2.11 -9.33
C PHE A 38 -5.86 2.38 -8.45
N ALA A 39 -6.01 3.59 -7.93
CA ALA A 39 -7.12 3.94 -7.05
C ALA A 39 -8.50 3.74 -7.71
N VAL A 40 -8.61 4.05 -9.03
CA VAL A 40 -9.85 3.84 -9.79
C VAL A 40 -10.14 2.36 -9.99
N ARG A 41 -9.11 1.56 -10.32
CA ARG A 41 -9.25 0.10 -10.47
C ARG A 41 -9.59 -0.56 -9.14
N LYS A 42 -8.90 -0.19 -8.05
CA LYS A 42 -9.19 -0.72 -6.71
C LYS A 42 -10.63 -0.39 -6.28
N ALA A 43 -11.11 0.83 -6.50
CA ALA A 43 -12.47 1.23 -6.16
C ALA A 43 -13.56 0.51 -6.97
N ALA A 44 -13.24 0.07 -8.19
CA ALA A 44 -14.16 -0.65 -9.07
C ALA A 44 -14.12 -2.18 -8.87
N HIS A 45 -13.09 -2.71 -8.22
CA HIS A 45 -12.89 -4.14 -8.02
C HIS A 45 -13.42 -4.61 -6.67
N GLN A 46 -13.99 -5.80 -6.65
CA GLN A 46 -14.39 -6.49 -5.43
C GLN A 46 -13.86 -7.92 -5.46
N THR A 47 -12.91 -8.22 -4.58
CA THR A 47 -12.36 -9.57 -4.41
C THR A 47 -13.46 -10.57 -4.07
N GLN A 48 -13.53 -11.65 -4.86
CA GLN A 48 -14.47 -12.76 -4.62
C GLN A 48 -13.77 -13.84 -3.79
N LEU A 49 -13.98 -13.83 -2.48
CA LEU A 49 -13.37 -14.80 -1.60
C LEU A 49 -14.09 -16.15 -1.65
N ARG A 50 -13.33 -17.23 -1.85
CA ARG A 50 -13.79 -18.63 -1.79
C ARG A 50 -13.92 -19.13 -0.35
N LEU A 51 -13.21 -18.49 0.58
CA LEU A 51 -13.24 -18.80 2.01
C LEU A 51 -13.31 -17.48 2.80
N ASP A 52 -14.42 -17.29 3.46
CA ASP A 52 -14.65 -16.15 4.38
C ASP A 52 -14.25 -16.59 5.81
N ALA A 53 -12.99 -16.41 6.14
CA ALA A 53 -12.43 -16.81 7.42
C ALA A 53 -11.26 -15.90 7.85
N PRO A 54 -10.96 -15.79 9.15
CA PRO A 54 -9.80 -15.08 9.66
C PRO A 54 -8.50 -15.73 9.22
N SER A 55 -7.38 -15.06 9.47
CA SER A 55 -6.04 -15.60 9.27
C SER A 55 -5.82 -16.89 10.07
N THR A 56 -4.97 -17.79 9.56
CA THR A 56 -4.55 -19.02 10.25
C THR A 56 -3.23 -18.84 11.01
N GLY A 57 -2.73 -17.62 11.10
CA GLY A 57 -1.50 -17.31 11.82
C GLY A 57 -1.60 -17.65 13.32
N ARG A 58 -0.52 -18.18 13.87
CA ARG A 58 -0.46 -18.48 15.30
C ARG A 58 0.07 -17.28 16.07
N TYR A 59 -0.63 -16.91 17.13
CA TYR A 59 -0.26 -15.84 18.04
C TYR A 59 -0.45 -16.25 19.49
N GLU A 60 0.12 -15.50 20.40
CA GLU A 60 -0.05 -15.68 21.84
C GLU A 60 -1.09 -14.69 22.34
N GLU A 61 -2.25 -15.20 22.76
CA GLU A 61 -3.36 -14.34 23.22
C GLU A 61 -2.98 -13.58 24.50
N GLY A 62 -3.24 -12.27 24.49
CA GLY A 62 -2.94 -11.40 25.63
C GLY A 62 -1.44 -11.07 25.79
N PHE A 63 -0.59 -11.55 24.91
CA PHE A 63 0.84 -11.16 24.94
C PHE A 63 1.00 -9.71 24.47
N VAL A 64 1.71 -8.92 25.29
CA VAL A 64 2.16 -7.57 24.94
C VAL A 64 3.65 -7.48 25.22
N PRO A 65 4.49 -7.09 24.25
CA PRO A 65 5.94 -6.99 24.47
C PRO A 65 6.31 -5.97 25.54
N GLN A 66 7.45 -6.18 26.18
CA GLN A 66 7.98 -5.21 27.13
C GLN A 66 8.20 -3.84 26.45
N GLY A 67 7.78 -2.77 27.12
CA GLY A 67 7.87 -1.41 26.62
C GLY A 67 6.77 -1.00 25.64
N ALA A 68 5.97 -1.96 25.15
CA ALA A 68 4.78 -1.66 24.34
C ALA A 68 3.53 -1.46 25.21
N THR A 69 2.57 -0.77 24.62
CA THR A 69 1.18 -0.71 25.09
C THR A 69 0.29 -1.32 24.00
N GLU A 70 -0.62 -2.21 24.38
CA GLU A 70 -1.70 -2.62 23.47
C GLU A 70 -2.65 -1.44 23.26
N VAL A 71 -2.93 -1.15 22.01
CA VAL A 71 -3.86 -0.09 21.61
C VAL A 71 -4.85 -0.62 20.60
N ARG A 72 -5.96 0.10 20.42
CA ARG A 72 -6.94 -0.16 19.38
C ARG A 72 -7.03 1.05 18.45
N TYR A 73 -7.15 0.78 17.13
CA TYR A 73 -7.34 1.80 16.13
C TYR A 73 -8.52 1.44 15.20
N PRO A 74 -9.30 2.42 14.74
CA PRO A 74 -10.42 2.17 13.83
C PRO A 74 -9.91 1.88 12.41
N SER A 75 -10.46 0.86 11.76
CA SER A 75 -10.31 0.58 10.33
C SER A 75 -11.67 0.21 9.74
N GLY A 76 -12.30 1.14 9.00
CA GLY A 76 -13.69 1.00 8.55
C GLY A 76 -14.64 0.81 9.73
N GLU A 77 -15.37 -0.31 9.74
CA GLU A 77 -16.28 -0.69 10.83
C GLU A 77 -15.61 -1.50 11.96
N HIS A 78 -14.30 -1.76 11.84
CA HIS A 78 -13.55 -2.61 12.75
C HIS A 78 -12.70 -1.79 13.73
N GLU A 79 -12.47 -2.36 14.92
CA GLU A 79 -11.45 -1.93 15.87
C GLU A 79 -10.30 -2.95 15.84
N MET A 80 -9.12 -2.49 15.44
CA MET A 80 -7.95 -3.31 15.18
C MET A 80 -6.95 -3.20 16.32
N LEU A 81 -6.35 -4.32 16.72
CA LEU A 81 -5.28 -4.38 17.70
C LEU A 81 -3.95 -3.93 17.12
N ALA A 82 -3.16 -3.18 17.90
CA ALA A 82 -1.76 -2.90 17.61
C ALA A 82 -0.94 -2.81 18.89
N TRP A 83 0.38 -2.96 18.76
CA TRP A 83 1.34 -2.61 19.80
C TRP A 83 1.96 -1.25 19.50
N LEU A 84 1.99 -0.37 20.49
CA LEU A 84 2.57 0.97 20.40
C LEU A 84 3.72 1.10 21.39
N TRP A 85 4.89 1.47 20.88
CA TRP A 85 6.03 1.92 21.67
C TRP A 85 6.16 3.43 21.56
N LEU A 86 6.25 4.10 22.69
CA LEU A 86 6.57 5.52 22.77
C LEU A 86 7.94 5.69 23.44
N PRO A 87 8.92 6.31 22.78
CA PRO A 87 10.21 6.60 23.38
C PRO A 87 10.06 7.65 24.49
N ASP A 88 11.02 7.71 25.40
CA ASP A 88 10.98 8.68 26.53
C ASP A 88 10.88 10.13 26.03
N ALA A 89 11.48 10.45 24.89
CA ALA A 89 11.42 11.77 24.27
C ALA A 89 9.98 12.23 23.94
N ALA A 90 9.05 11.31 23.76
CA ALA A 90 7.64 11.63 23.51
C ALA A 90 6.93 12.29 24.71
N LYS A 91 7.57 12.29 25.91
CA LYS A 91 7.10 13.01 27.09
C LYS A 91 7.37 14.52 27.02
N ASP A 92 8.39 14.90 26.24
CA ASP A 92 8.86 16.28 26.12
C ASP A 92 8.29 16.98 24.87
N GLY A 93 7.73 16.23 23.92
CA GLY A 93 7.10 16.75 22.69
C GLY A 93 6.88 15.66 21.65
N PRO A 94 6.23 16.00 20.51
CA PRO A 94 5.99 15.06 19.42
C PRO A 94 7.30 14.51 18.84
N VAL A 95 7.32 13.20 18.57
CA VAL A 95 8.47 12.49 17.97
C VAL A 95 8.08 11.90 16.61
N PRO A 96 9.05 11.66 15.69
CA PRO A 96 8.76 10.97 14.44
C PRO A 96 8.11 9.60 14.67
N GLY A 97 7.28 9.15 13.73
CA GLY A 97 6.57 7.88 13.83
C GLY A 97 6.94 6.87 12.76
N LEU A 98 6.86 5.59 13.10
CA LEU A 98 7.04 4.47 12.20
C LEU A 98 5.89 3.47 12.37
N VAL A 99 5.34 2.97 11.26
CA VAL A 99 4.49 1.78 11.27
C VAL A 99 5.27 0.60 10.72
N TYR A 100 5.38 -0.46 11.51
CA TYR A 100 6.04 -1.71 11.11
C TYR A 100 5.01 -2.79 10.83
N PHE A 101 5.03 -3.35 9.63
CA PHE A 101 4.17 -4.48 9.24
C PHE A 101 4.94 -5.78 9.33
N HIS A 102 4.49 -6.66 10.22
CA HIS A 102 5.13 -7.95 10.49
C HIS A 102 5.05 -8.93 9.32
N GLY A 103 5.94 -9.90 9.31
CA GLY A 103 5.89 -11.03 8.39
C GLY A 103 4.94 -12.14 8.85
N ALA A 104 4.59 -13.04 7.93
CA ALA A 104 3.59 -14.09 8.13
C ALA A 104 2.17 -13.53 8.30
N PHE A 105 1.33 -14.17 9.12
CA PHE A 105 -0.13 -13.98 9.15
C PHE A 105 -0.65 -13.80 10.58
N ALA A 106 0.20 -13.36 11.48
CA ALA A 106 -0.14 -12.93 12.83
C ALA A 106 1.02 -12.15 13.43
N LEU A 107 0.69 -11.12 14.19
CA LEU A 107 1.62 -10.38 15.04
C LEU A 107 2.10 -11.29 16.18
N ALA A 108 3.41 -11.39 16.37
CA ALA A 108 4.04 -12.35 17.27
C ALA A 108 5.18 -11.73 18.09
N PRO A 109 5.60 -12.34 19.23
CA PRO A 109 6.65 -11.81 20.11
C PRO A 109 7.97 -11.46 19.40
N LYS A 110 8.33 -12.18 18.33
CA LYS A 110 9.55 -11.91 17.53
C LYS A 110 9.55 -10.53 16.86
N ASP A 111 8.37 -9.96 16.60
CA ASP A 111 8.24 -8.68 15.90
C ASP A 111 8.69 -7.50 16.78
N ALA A 112 8.67 -7.65 18.11
CA ALA A 112 9.22 -6.67 19.03
C ALA A 112 10.72 -6.43 18.82
N ALA A 113 11.50 -7.49 18.55
CA ALA A 113 12.94 -7.36 18.31
C ALA A 113 13.24 -6.61 16.99
N ALA A 114 12.35 -6.73 16.00
CA ALA A 114 12.49 -6.02 14.71
C ALA A 114 12.35 -4.50 14.87
N VAL A 115 11.47 -4.04 15.77
CA VAL A 115 11.18 -2.61 15.93
C VAL A 115 12.07 -1.89 16.94
N GLN A 116 12.74 -2.61 17.82
CA GLN A 116 13.56 -2.03 18.89
C GLN A 116 14.58 -0.99 18.40
N PRO A 117 15.32 -1.19 17.28
CA PRO A 117 16.26 -0.18 16.78
C PRO A 117 15.61 1.18 16.45
N PHE A 118 14.35 1.19 16.01
CA PHE A 118 13.63 2.44 15.74
C PHE A 118 13.17 3.12 17.03
N VAL A 119 12.72 2.35 18.01
CA VAL A 119 12.38 2.88 19.35
C VAL A 119 13.63 3.48 20.01
N ASP A 120 14.77 2.79 19.96
CA ASP A 120 16.05 3.27 20.50
C ASP A 120 16.56 4.53 19.78
N ALA A 121 16.20 4.70 18.50
CA ALA A 121 16.48 5.89 17.72
C ALA A 121 15.50 7.06 17.99
N GLY A 122 14.54 6.89 18.91
CA GLY A 122 13.62 7.94 19.33
C GLY A 122 12.33 8.06 18.52
N LEU A 123 11.95 7.04 17.74
CA LEU A 123 10.69 7.02 17.02
C LEU A 123 9.57 6.40 17.87
N ALA A 124 8.37 6.95 17.76
CA ALA A 124 7.17 6.23 18.13
C ALA A 124 6.91 5.11 17.11
N VAL A 125 6.72 3.87 17.56
CA VAL A 125 6.54 2.72 16.67
C VAL A 125 5.20 2.06 16.90
N LEU A 126 4.40 1.91 15.84
CA LEU A 126 3.15 1.16 15.83
C LEU A 126 3.35 -0.14 15.03
N THR A 127 2.97 -1.27 15.61
CA THR A 127 2.94 -2.55 14.90
C THR A 127 1.52 -3.10 14.94
N PRO A 128 0.74 -2.91 13.87
CA PRO A 128 -0.64 -3.39 13.83
C PRO A 128 -0.70 -4.89 13.54
N ALA A 129 -1.65 -5.57 14.16
CA ALA A 129 -2.25 -6.78 13.60
C ALA A 129 -3.32 -6.34 12.59
N LEU A 130 -3.40 -7.05 11.46
CA LEU A 130 -4.32 -6.70 10.37
C LEU A 130 -5.66 -7.47 10.51
N ARG A 131 -6.58 -7.27 9.58
CA ARG A 131 -7.89 -7.95 9.61
C ARG A 131 -7.75 -9.46 9.68
N GLY A 132 -8.56 -10.08 10.54
CA GLY A 132 -8.54 -11.53 10.77
C GLY A 132 -7.32 -12.06 11.52
N GLU A 133 -6.35 -11.23 11.92
CA GLU A 133 -5.18 -11.62 12.72
C GLU A 133 -5.40 -11.34 14.21
N ASN A 134 -4.75 -12.11 15.10
CA ASN A 134 -4.72 -11.87 16.54
C ASN A 134 -6.09 -11.60 17.18
N GLY A 135 -7.13 -12.26 16.70
CA GLY A 135 -8.51 -12.05 17.18
C GLY A 135 -9.19 -10.80 16.62
N ASN A 136 -8.55 -10.06 15.73
CA ASN A 136 -9.18 -8.94 15.04
C ASN A 136 -10.34 -9.42 14.15
N PRO A 137 -11.39 -8.62 14.01
CA PRO A 137 -12.48 -8.89 13.08
C PRO A 137 -11.99 -8.87 11.62
N GLY A 138 -12.84 -9.34 10.72
CA GLY A 138 -12.56 -9.42 9.30
C GLY A 138 -11.94 -10.75 8.87
N ARG A 139 -11.42 -10.78 7.67
CA ARG A 139 -10.98 -11.98 6.96
C ARG A 139 -9.69 -11.73 6.21
N LEU A 140 -8.91 -12.77 5.99
CA LEU A 140 -7.69 -12.69 5.19
C LEU A 140 -8.05 -12.48 3.71
N GLU A 141 -7.68 -11.33 3.17
CA GLU A 141 -7.84 -10.97 1.76
C GLU A 141 -6.51 -10.95 0.99
N LEU A 142 -5.42 -11.10 1.69
CA LEU A 142 -4.04 -11.19 1.20
C LEU A 142 -3.61 -9.99 0.36
N LEU A 143 -3.08 -8.96 1.01
CA LEU A 143 -2.60 -7.71 0.42
C LEU A 143 -3.69 -6.87 -0.29
N TYR A 144 -4.95 -6.99 0.13
CA TYR A 144 -6.04 -6.18 -0.41
C TYR A 144 -6.68 -5.32 0.67
N GLY A 145 -7.57 -5.86 1.50
CA GLY A 145 -8.16 -5.14 2.62
C GLY A 145 -7.16 -4.86 3.74
N GLU A 146 -6.12 -5.69 3.91
CA GLU A 146 -5.03 -5.45 4.84
C GLU A 146 -4.29 -4.13 4.55
N VAL A 147 -4.27 -3.69 3.29
CA VAL A 147 -3.69 -2.38 2.93
C VAL A 147 -4.58 -1.23 3.42
N ASP A 148 -5.91 -1.40 3.41
CA ASP A 148 -6.82 -0.41 3.97
C ASP A 148 -6.65 -0.28 5.50
N ASP A 149 -6.42 -1.40 6.20
CA ASP A 149 -6.08 -1.41 7.62
C ASP A 149 -4.74 -0.71 7.88
N ALA A 150 -3.77 -0.90 6.99
CA ALA A 150 -2.46 -0.26 7.08
C ALA A 150 -2.57 1.27 6.88
N VAL A 151 -3.39 1.75 5.94
CA VAL A 151 -3.69 3.18 5.78
C VAL A 151 -4.30 3.74 7.06
N ALA A 152 -5.30 3.05 7.63
CA ALA A 152 -5.95 3.46 8.87
C ALA A 152 -4.97 3.50 10.06
N ALA A 153 -4.05 2.53 10.16
CA ALA A 153 -3.01 2.50 11.20
C ALA A 153 -2.06 3.71 11.09
N VAL A 154 -1.63 4.06 9.87
CA VAL A 154 -0.79 5.25 9.64
C VAL A 154 -1.53 6.53 10.02
N GLN A 155 -2.77 6.69 9.60
CA GLN A 155 -3.60 7.86 9.93
C GLN A 155 -3.84 7.98 11.42
N TRP A 156 -4.09 6.85 12.11
CA TRP A 156 -4.27 6.83 13.54
C TRP A 156 -3.00 7.23 14.30
N LEU A 157 -1.83 6.73 13.85
CA LEU A 157 -0.54 7.13 14.44
C LEU A 157 -0.28 8.62 14.21
N ALA A 158 -0.55 9.13 12.99
CA ALA A 158 -0.40 10.54 12.65
C ALA A 158 -1.21 11.49 13.52
N ALA A 159 -2.38 11.05 13.96
CA ALA A 159 -3.31 11.87 14.76
C ALA A 159 -2.97 11.89 16.26
N ARG A 160 -1.93 11.16 16.69
CA ARG A 160 -1.57 11.12 18.11
C ARG A 160 -0.80 12.38 18.54
N PRO A 161 -1.11 12.94 19.71
CA PRO A 161 -0.42 14.15 20.19
C PRO A 161 1.06 13.95 20.50
N GLU A 162 1.48 12.69 20.76
CA GLU A 162 2.87 12.33 21.01
C GLU A 162 3.71 12.13 19.72
N VAL A 163 3.07 12.19 18.54
CA VAL A 163 3.68 11.88 17.25
C VAL A 163 3.71 13.10 16.34
N ASP A 164 4.86 13.36 15.74
CA ASP A 164 5.00 14.32 14.66
C ASP A 164 4.43 13.72 13.36
N GLY A 165 3.19 14.09 13.04
CA GLY A 165 2.46 13.58 11.88
C GLY A 165 3.06 14.01 10.53
N GLU A 166 4.02 14.92 10.49
CA GLU A 166 4.74 15.31 9.27
C GLU A 166 5.96 14.43 8.99
N HIS A 167 6.42 13.65 10.00
CA HIS A 167 7.56 12.75 9.90
C HIS A 167 7.16 11.31 10.20
N LEU A 168 6.40 10.73 9.26
CA LEU A 168 5.93 9.34 9.36
C LEU A 168 6.56 8.45 8.31
N TYR A 169 6.86 7.24 8.72
CA TYR A 169 7.53 6.21 7.93
C TYR A 169 6.80 4.89 8.04
N ALA A 170 6.95 4.02 7.03
CA ALA A 170 6.41 2.68 7.08
C ALA A 170 7.41 1.68 6.49
N ILE A 171 7.56 0.52 7.13
CA ILE A 171 8.34 -0.60 6.60
C ILE A 171 7.71 -1.92 7.02
N GLY A 172 7.88 -2.96 6.22
CA GLY A 172 7.39 -4.29 6.57
C GLY A 172 8.24 -5.41 6.00
N HIS A 173 8.02 -6.61 6.52
CA HIS A 173 8.75 -7.82 6.13
C HIS A 173 7.83 -8.84 5.45
N SER A 174 8.29 -9.50 4.40
CA SER A 174 7.57 -10.58 3.70
C SER A 174 6.16 -10.13 3.28
N ILE A 175 5.09 -10.71 3.83
CA ILE A 175 3.70 -10.25 3.59
C ILE A 175 3.53 -8.79 4.02
N GLY A 176 4.02 -8.42 5.20
CA GLY A 176 4.05 -7.01 5.65
C GLY A 176 4.87 -6.11 4.73
N GLY A 177 5.91 -6.64 4.07
CA GLY A 177 6.66 -5.95 3.01
C GLY A 177 5.78 -5.66 1.79
N GLY A 178 4.90 -6.59 1.41
CA GLY A 178 3.88 -6.37 0.39
C GLY A 178 2.89 -5.28 0.78
N VAL A 179 2.41 -5.29 2.03
CA VAL A 179 1.52 -4.25 2.57
C VAL A 179 2.19 -2.88 2.52
N ALA A 180 3.42 -2.75 3.02
CA ALA A 180 4.17 -1.49 3.02
C ALA A 180 4.47 -0.98 1.59
N ALA A 181 4.71 -1.88 0.63
CA ALA A 181 4.89 -1.52 -0.77
C ALA A 181 3.59 -0.97 -1.39
N MET A 182 2.44 -1.57 -1.09
CA MET A 182 1.15 -1.07 -1.58
C MET A 182 0.75 0.26 -0.92
N LEU A 183 1.12 0.49 0.34
CA LEU A 183 0.94 1.78 1.01
C LEU A 183 1.60 2.95 0.25
N ALA A 184 2.67 2.69 -0.51
CA ALA A 184 3.32 3.72 -1.32
C ALA A 184 2.43 4.31 -2.43
N LEU A 185 1.26 3.71 -2.71
CA LEU A 185 0.25 4.17 -3.66
C LEU A 185 -0.86 5.03 -3.00
N HIS A 186 -0.89 5.17 -1.68
CA HIS A 186 -2.00 5.74 -0.93
C HIS A 186 -1.67 7.15 -0.41
N ALA A 187 -2.14 8.19 -1.11
CA ALA A 187 -1.91 9.60 -0.75
C ALA A 187 -2.56 10.01 0.58
N GLU A 188 -3.58 9.27 1.03
CA GLU A 188 -4.25 9.47 2.31
C GLU A 188 -3.44 9.01 3.53
N ALA A 189 -2.37 8.22 3.32
CA ALA A 189 -1.39 7.88 4.35
C ALA A 189 -0.26 8.92 4.33
N PRO A 190 -0.09 9.80 5.34
CA PRO A 190 0.88 10.89 5.31
C PRO A 190 2.31 10.40 5.57
N LEU A 191 2.88 9.63 4.62
CA LEU A 191 4.18 9.01 4.74
C LEU A 191 5.26 9.79 3.99
N ARG A 192 6.44 9.95 4.57
CA ARG A 192 7.62 10.50 3.90
C ARG A 192 8.38 9.45 3.10
N LEU A 193 8.56 8.26 3.68
CA LEU A 193 9.23 7.12 3.06
C LEU A 193 8.48 5.83 3.38
N THR A 194 8.49 4.90 2.43
CA THR A 194 8.07 3.52 2.65
C THR A 194 9.20 2.55 2.37
N GLY A 195 9.24 1.45 3.11
CA GLY A 195 10.22 0.38 2.93
C GLY A 195 9.57 -1.00 2.92
N SER A 196 10.19 -1.94 2.23
CA SER A 196 9.75 -3.33 2.23
C SER A 196 10.93 -4.29 2.18
N VAL A 197 10.86 -5.38 2.93
CA VAL A 197 11.90 -6.42 3.00
C VAL A 197 11.31 -7.72 2.48
N GLY A 198 11.79 -8.23 1.36
CA GLY A 198 11.33 -9.50 0.79
C GLY A 198 9.84 -9.53 0.42
N GLY A 199 9.26 -8.40 0.01
CA GLY A 199 7.88 -8.32 -0.46
C GLY A 199 7.67 -8.93 -1.85
N ILE A 200 6.41 -9.19 -2.23
CA ILE A 200 6.02 -9.57 -3.59
C ILE A 200 5.58 -8.32 -4.34
N TYR A 201 6.25 -8.00 -5.46
CA TYR A 201 6.04 -6.74 -6.16
C TYR A 201 5.44 -6.89 -7.56
N VAL A 202 5.42 -8.10 -8.13
CA VAL A 202 4.88 -8.33 -9.47
C VAL A 202 3.90 -9.50 -9.51
N PRO A 203 2.84 -9.45 -10.34
CA PRO A 203 1.79 -10.47 -10.42
C PRO A 203 2.34 -11.87 -10.73
N GLN A 204 3.38 -11.98 -11.55
CA GLN A 204 3.98 -13.28 -11.91
C GLN A 204 4.57 -13.98 -10.69
N THR A 205 5.25 -13.25 -9.82
CA THR A 205 5.78 -13.78 -8.56
C THR A 205 4.65 -14.11 -7.60
N PHE A 206 3.63 -13.27 -7.52
CA PHE A 206 2.44 -13.51 -6.71
C PHE A 206 1.73 -14.80 -7.13
N VAL A 207 1.44 -15.00 -8.41
CA VAL A 207 0.81 -16.21 -8.94
C VAL A 207 1.69 -17.46 -8.69
N ARG A 208 3.01 -17.33 -8.87
CA ARG A 208 3.94 -18.44 -8.58
C ARG A 208 3.95 -18.81 -7.09
N TRP A 209 3.95 -17.81 -6.22
CA TRP A 209 3.89 -17.99 -4.76
C TRP A 209 2.57 -18.63 -4.34
N SER A 210 1.44 -18.21 -4.93
CA SER A 210 0.09 -18.69 -4.62
C SER A 210 -0.14 -20.16 -4.97
N ARG A 211 0.64 -20.70 -5.91
CA ARG A 211 0.53 -22.11 -6.37
C ARG A 211 1.33 -23.10 -5.51
N SER A 212 2.09 -22.64 -4.54
CA SER A 212 2.78 -23.50 -3.58
C SER A 212 1.76 -24.18 -2.67
N GLU A 213 1.91 -25.49 -2.44
CA GLU A 213 1.04 -26.27 -1.52
C GLU A 213 0.97 -25.63 -0.12
N SER A 214 2.08 -25.07 0.36
CA SER A 214 2.14 -24.39 1.67
C SER A 214 1.31 -23.11 1.74
N ASN A 215 0.93 -22.53 0.60
CA ASN A 215 0.24 -21.25 0.52
C ASN A 215 -1.21 -21.37 0.01
N ALA A 216 -1.64 -22.59 -0.35
CA ALA A 216 -2.97 -22.81 -0.95
C ALA A 216 -4.12 -22.28 -0.08
N ASP A 217 -4.05 -22.47 1.25
CA ASP A 217 -5.06 -22.00 2.19
C ASP A 217 -5.02 -20.49 2.46
N LEU A 218 -3.96 -19.81 2.01
CA LEU A 218 -3.78 -18.37 2.16
C LEU A 218 -4.37 -17.60 0.99
N VAL A 219 -4.43 -18.22 -0.20
CA VAL A 219 -4.97 -17.60 -1.42
C VAL A 219 -6.44 -17.99 -1.58
N ARG A 220 -7.31 -17.12 -1.11
CA ARG A 220 -8.74 -17.37 -0.97
C ARG A 220 -9.60 -16.82 -2.10
N PHE A 221 -8.99 -16.35 -3.16
CA PHE A 221 -9.61 -15.83 -4.38
C PHE A 221 -9.05 -16.56 -5.61
N ASP A 222 -9.46 -16.18 -6.80
CA ASP A 222 -8.90 -16.76 -8.03
C ASP A 222 -7.57 -16.09 -8.42
N PRO A 223 -6.40 -16.72 -8.17
CA PRO A 223 -5.11 -16.10 -8.50
C PRO A 223 -4.84 -16.04 -10.02
N SER A 224 -5.72 -16.61 -10.86
CA SER A 224 -5.65 -16.50 -12.32
C SER A 224 -6.35 -15.25 -12.85
N ASP A 225 -7.17 -14.58 -12.04
CA ASP A 225 -7.73 -13.28 -12.37
C ASP A 225 -6.59 -12.23 -12.38
N PRO A 226 -6.32 -11.57 -13.52
CA PRO A 226 -5.24 -10.61 -13.63
C PRO A 226 -5.42 -9.38 -12.72
N ASP A 227 -6.65 -9.01 -12.39
CA ASP A 227 -6.92 -7.89 -11.51
C ASP A 227 -6.56 -8.22 -10.06
N GLU A 228 -6.79 -9.44 -9.59
CA GLU A 228 -6.41 -9.86 -8.24
C GLU A 228 -4.89 -9.73 -8.01
N GLY A 229 -4.07 -10.19 -8.95
CA GLY A 229 -2.60 -10.07 -8.85
C GLY A 229 -2.12 -8.62 -9.01
N SER A 230 -2.71 -7.87 -9.95
CA SER A 230 -2.28 -6.49 -10.24
C SER A 230 -2.66 -5.51 -9.13
N LEU A 231 -3.78 -5.73 -8.42
CA LEU A 231 -4.22 -4.88 -7.32
C LEU A 231 -3.53 -5.19 -5.98
N ARG A 232 -2.72 -6.24 -5.92
CA ARG A 232 -1.97 -6.67 -4.73
C ARG A 232 -0.45 -6.51 -4.85
N THR A 233 0.03 -5.95 -5.96
CA THR A 233 1.47 -5.82 -6.21
C THR A 233 1.82 -4.43 -6.73
N LEU A 234 2.96 -3.89 -6.27
CA LEU A 234 3.39 -2.53 -6.58
C LEU A 234 3.82 -2.34 -8.05
N GLY A 235 4.50 -3.33 -8.65
CA GLY A 235 5.13 -3.19 -9.97
C GLY A 235 4.22 -2.65 -11.06
N PRO A 236 3.05 -3.25 -11.35
CA PRO A 236 2.13 -2.73 -12.36
C PRO A 236 1.55 -1.35 -12.03
N ASN A 237 1.65 -0.94 -10.78
CA ASN A 237 1.08 0.30 -10.24
C ASN A 237 2.14 1.37 -9.93
N VAL A 238 3.41 1.09 -10.16
CA VAL A 238 4.52 1.99 -9.81
C VAL A 238 4.40 3.37 -10.46
N ARG A 239 3.68 3.47 -11.59
CA ARG A 239 3.33 4.74 -12.23
C ARG A 239 2.56 5.68 -11.30
N ASP A 240 1.72 5.12 -10.43
CA ASP A 240 0.87 5.85 -9.48
C ASP A 240 1.53 6.06 -8.12
N LEU A 241 2.81 5.72 -7.99
CA LEU A 241 3.56 5.87 -6.75
C LEU A 241 3.45 7.31 -6.22
N VAL A 242 3.03 7.43 -4.97
CA VAL A 242 2.88 8.71 -4.25
C VAL A 242 4.05 8.94 -3.31
N HIS A 243 4.46 7.90 -2.58
CA HIS A 243 5.54 7.96 -1.60
C HIS A 243 6.80 7.29 -2.13
N PRO A 244 8.01 7.84 -1.89
CA PRO A 244 9.28 7.17 -2.18
C PRO A 244 9.31 5.79 -1.53
N HIS A 245 9.76 4.76 -2.28
CA HIS A 245 9.77 3.38 -1.81
C HIS A 245 11.15 2.74 -1.91
N HIS A 246 11.59 2.08 -0.84
CA HIS A 246 12.85 1.34 -0.76
C HIS A 246 12.59 -0.15 -0.56
N ALA A 247 12.79 -0.95 -1.59
CA ALA A 247 12.66 -2.41 -1.53
C ALA A 247 14.01 -3.06 -1.22
N TYR A 248 14.05 -3.87 -0.18
CA TYR A 248 15.22 -4.60 0.26
C TYR A 248 15.06 -6.09 -0.02
N VAL A 249 16.12 -6.75 -0.46
CA VAL A 249 16.14 -8.21 -0.68
C VAL A 249 17.49 -8.79 -0.25
N GLY A 250 17.46 -9.99 0.33
CA GLY A 250 18.67 -10.70 0.73
C GLY A 250 19.49 -11.19 -0.47
N GLU A 251 20.81 -11.06 -0.41
CA GLU A 251 21.72 -11.57 -1.45
C GLU A 251 21.56 -13.08 -1.68
N GLN A 252 21.17 -13.84 -0.67
CA GLN A 252 20.91 -15.27 -0.72
C GLN A 252 19.42 -15.60 -0.98
N ASP A 253 18.52 -14.62 -0.97
CA ASP A 253 17.09 -14.79 -1.26
C ASP A 253 16.81 -14.82 -2.77
N ARG A 254 17.47 -15.74 -3.48
CA ARG A 254 17.48 -15.82 -4.95
C ARG A 254 16.11 -15.98 -5.58
N TRP A 255 15.15 -16.50 -4.82
CA TRP A 255 13.78 -16.66 -5.31
C TRP A 255 13.10 -15.32 -5.59
N PHE A 256 13.43 -14.29 -4.78
CA PHE A 256 12.87 -12.94 -4.91
C PHE A 256 13.67 -12.03 -5.86
N HIS A 257 14.88 -12.39 -6.31
CA HIS A 257 15.69 -11.53 -7.17
C HIS A 257 14.98 -11.10 -8.47
N PRO A 258 14.31 -12.01 -9.24
CA PRO A 258 13.57 -11.58 -10.44
C PRO A 258 12.41 -10.63 -10.14
N ASN A 259 11.79 -10.77 -8.95
CA ASN A 259 10.69 -9.94 -8.48
C ASN A 259 11.13 -8.49 -8.21
N VAL A 260 12.25 -8.30 -7.52
CA VAL A 260 12.80 -6.95 -7.25
C VAL A 260 13.42 -6.32 -8.49
N GLN A 261 14.03 -7.12 -9.37
CA GLN A 261 14.54 -6.64 -10.65
C GLN A 261 13.39 -6.07 -11.51
N ALA A 262 12.29 -6.79 -11.62
CA ALA A 262 11.12 -6.33 -12.36
C ALA A 262 10.54 -5.04 -11.78
N LEU A 263 10.52 -4.87 -10.44
CA LEU A 263 10.14 -3.61 -9.80
C LEU A 263 11.08 -2.47 -10.20
N ALA A 264 12.41 -2.70 -10.16
CA ALA A 264 13.41 -1.69 -10.52
C ALA A 264 13.24 -1.24 -11.98
N GLU A 265 13.04 -2.18 -12.91
CA GLU A 265 12.80 -1.91 -14.34
C GLU A 265 11.54 -1.05 -14.54
N GLN A 266 10.45 -1.34 -13.83
CA GLN A 266 9.22 -0.55 -13.90
C GLN A 266 9.42 0.86 -13.31
N ALA A 267 10.12 0.96 -12.18
CA ALA A 267 10.40 2.26 -11.55
C ALA A 267 11.27 3.15 -12.45
N GLU A 268 12.29 2.58 -13.10
CA GLU A 268 13.14 3.28 -14.08
C GLU A 268 12.33 3.73 -15.30
N HIS A 269 11.53 2.81 -15.87
CA HIS A 269 10.69 3.09 -17.04
C HIS A 269 9.75 4.30 -16.78
N TRP A 270 9.09 4.32 -15.63
CA TRP A 270 8.15 5.39 -15.26
C TRP A 270 8.79 6.57 -14.53
N LYS A 271 10.12 6.53 -14.30
CA LYS A 271 10.89 7.55 -13.55
C LYS A 271 10.25 7.84 -12.19
N ARG A 272 9.93 6.79 -11.47
CA ARG A 272 9.32 6.88 -10.13
C ARG A 272 10.34 6.60 -9.03
N PRO A 273 10.21 7.23 -7.86
CA PRO A 273 11.15 7.09 -6.76
C PRO A 273 10.94 5.75 -6.01
N ALA A 274 11.26 4.66 -6.69
CA ALA A 274 11.35 3.33 -6.08
C ALA A 274 12.72 2.72 -6.38
N TRP A 275 13.41 2.25 -5.33
CA TRP A 275 14.77 1.74 -5.41
C TRP A 275 14.86 0.35 -4.79
N VAL A 276 15.73 -0.48 -5.36
CA VAL A 276 16.03 -1.82 -4.88
C VAL A 276 17.41 -1.85 -4.25
N HIS A 277 17.51 -2.50 -3.09
CA HIS A 277 18.74 -2.63 -2.31
C HIS A 277 18.99 -4.09 -1.99
N MET A 278 20.18 -4.56 -2.34
CA MET A 278 20.66 -5.87 -1.92
C MET A 278 21.29 -5.73 -0.51
N VAL A 279 20.92 -6.62 0.40
CA VAL A 279 21.46 -6.67 1.75
C VAL A 279 21.93 -8.10 2.08
N PRO A 280 22.88 -8.28 3.02
CA PRO A 280 23.30 -9.62 3.42
C PRO A 280 22.15 -10.47 3.95
N GLY A 281 22.15 -11.78 3.66
CA GLY A 281 21.22 -12.75 4.23
C GLY A 281 20.25 -13.38 3.20
N ASP A 282 19.50 -14.35 3.68
CA ASP A 282 18.36 -14.96 2.99
C ASP A 282 17.06 -14.24 3.36
N HIS A 283 15.89 -14.81 3.01
CA HIS A 283 14.58 -14.21 3.28
C HIS A 283 14.33 -13.79 4.75
N MET A 284 14.87 -14.54 5.69
CA MET A 284 14.69 -14.29 7.12
C MET A 284 15.84 -13.47 7.71
N SER A 285 17.06 -13.82 7.39
CA SER A 285 18.25 -13.21 7.96
C SER A 285 18.59 -11.82 7.38
N CYS A 286 18.03 -11.46 6.22
CA CYS A 286 18.15 -10.13 5.62
C CYS A 286 17.34 -9.05 6.35
N LEU A 287 16.41 -9.43 7.24
CA LEU A 287 15.51 -8.49 7.91
C LEU A 287 16.28 -7.42 8.69
N LEU A 288 17.11 -7.81 9.64
CA LEU A 288 17.83 -6.83 10.48
C LEU A 288 18.79 -5.94 9.68
N PRO A 289 19.60 -6.43 8.72
CA PRO A 289 20.37 -5.57 7.83
C PRO A 289 19.52 -4.57 7.03
N ALA A 290 18.35 -5.00 6.56
CA ALA A 290 17.43 -4.12 5.81
C ALA A 290 16.81 -3.04 6.71
N LEU A 291 16.39 -3.40 7.93
CA LEU A 291 15.85 -2.44 8.90
C LEU A 291 16.89 -1.40 9.31
N ALA A 292 18.17 -1.81 9.50
CA ALA A 292 19.26 -0.88 9.78
C ALA A 292 19.48 0.10 8.61
N ALA A 293 19.51 -0.41 7.36
CA ALA A 293 19.66 0.45 6.18
C ALA A 293 18.46 1.39 5.96
N PHE A 294 17.26 0.97 6.33
CA PHE A 294 16.09 1.84 6.28
C PHE A 294 16.13 2.91 7.38
N LEU A 295 16.56 2.56 8.59
CA LEU A 295 16.72 3.51 9.69
C LEU A 295 17.72 4.63 9.32
N GLU A 296 18.84 4.30 8.65
CA GLU A 296 19.79 5.30 8.14
C GLU A 296 19.11 6.32 7.20
N ARG A 297 18.16 5.86 6.36
CA ARG A 297 17.39 6.76 5.47
C ARG A 297 16.41 7.63 6.22
N VAL A 298 15.73 7.07 7.22
CA VAL A 298 14.86 7.83 8.13
C VAL A 298 15.66 8.91 8.85
N GLN A 299 16.82 8.57 9.38
CA GLN A 299 17.71 9.54 10.07
C GLN A 299 18.21 10.62 9.11
N ALA A 300 18.52 10.27 7.85
CA ALA A 300 18.91 11.23 6.83
C ALA A 300 17.78 12.19 6.43
N ASP A 301 16.53 11.71 6.39
CA ASP A 301 15.34 12.54 6.13
C ASP A 301 15.00 13.46 7.31
N LEU A 302 15.29 13.05 8.53
CA LEU A 302 15.11 13.84 9.76
C LEU A 302 16.23 14.85 10.00
N ALA A 303 17.35 14.73 9.30
CA ALA A 303 18.46 15.68 9.45
C ALA A 303 18.05 17.07 8.94
N PRO A 304 18.46 18.16 9.67
CA PRO A 304 18.08 19.53 9.35
C PRO A 304 18.65 20.03 8.01
#